data_6f71d5219c5bf72a54f4d29da04a2205
#
_entry.id   6f71d5219c5bf72a54f4d29da04a2205
#
_cell.length_a   1.000
_cell.length_b   1.000
_cell.length_c   1.000
_cell.angle_alpha   90.00
_cell.angle_beta   90.00
_cell.angle_gamma   90.00
#
_symmetry.space_group_name_H-M   'P 1'
#
loop_
_entity.id
_entity.type
_entity.pdbx_description
1 polymer ?
#
loop_
_entity_poly.entity_id
_entity_poly.type
_entity_poly.pdbx_seq_one_letter_code
_entity_poly.pdbx_strand_id
1 'polypeptide(L)'
;MANKNRKEQFIQIPIGSISLSGDLTVVEGSQGIVLFAHGSGSGRHSRRNRYVAKVLQDAGLGTLLFDLLTEEEEVVDEQTRHLRFDIGLLANRLVAVTDWLVQNRAAGSNLNIGYFGASTGAAAALAAAAKKVDIIKAIVSRGGRPDLADPYLGRVKAPTLLIVGGYDTPVIQMNQEAFDKLQQLSPEKGEKKLVIVPEATHLFEEPGKLEQVAQLASGWFAHFLP
;
A
#
# COMPACT_ATOMS: atom_id res chain seq x y z
N MET A 1 -25.58 8.15 -4.68
CA MET A 1 -24.76 6.92 -4.65
C MET A 1 -25.34 6.04 -3.56
N ALA A 2 -25.66 4.78 -3.83
CA ALA A 2 -26.19 3.86 -2.81
C ALA A 2 -25.14 3.68 -1.71
N ASN A 3 -25.55 3.82 -0.46
CA ASN A 3 -24.67 3.61 0.69
C ASN A 3 -24.39 2.10 0.76
N LYS A 4 -23.26 1.66 0.19
CA LYS A 4 -22.85 0.26 0.25
C LYS A 4 -22.64 -0.11 1.71
N ASN A 5 -23.19 -1.23 2.14
CA ASN A 5 -23.05 -1.72 3.50
C ASN A 5 -21.56 -2.03 3.76
N ARG A 6 -21.04 -1.56 4.89
CA ARG A 6 -19.63 -1.75 5.30
C ARG A 6 -19.60 -2.44 6.64
N LYS A 7 -18.75 -3.44 6.74
CA LYS A 7 -18.46 -4.09 8.01
C LYS A 7 -17.01 -3.82 8.38
N GLU A 8 -16.84 -3.03 9.42
CA GLU A 8 -15.53 -2.75 10.02
C GLU A 8 -15.29 -3.70 11.19
N GLN A 9 -14.08 -4.24 11.30
CA GLN A 9 -13.70 -5.11 12.38
C GLN A 9 -12.21 -4.97 12.70
N PHE A 10 -11.89 -4.90 13.99
CA PHE A 10 -10.54 -5.09 14.46
C PHE A 10 -10.19 -6.57 14.38
N ILE A 11 -8.99 -6.89 13.89
CA ILE A 11 -8.50 -8.25 13.75
C ILE A 11 -7.07 -8.37 14.30
N GLN A 12 -6.76 -9.55 14.82
CA GLN A 12 -5.39 -9.97 15.12
C GLN A 12 -4.96 -10.96 14.03
N ILE A 13 -3.84 -10.69 13.39
CA ILE A 13 -3.32 -11.46 12.27
C ILE A 13 -2.12 -12.29 12.77
N PRO A 14 -2.29 -13.59 13.01
CA PRO A 14 -1.19 -14.43 13.48
C PRO A 14 -0.17 -14.67 12.36
N ILE A 15 1.11 -14.43 12.66
CA ILE A 15 2.23 -14.66 11.77
C ILE A 15 3.34 -15.41 12.53
N GLY A 16 3.34 -16.74 12.45
CA GLY A 16 4.25 -17.56 13.24
C GLY A 16 4.04 -17.35 14.74
N SER A 17 5.07 -16.86 15.43
CA SER A 17 5.05 -16.62 16.88
C SER A 17 4.52 -15.23 17.27
N ILE A 18 4.22 -14.36 16.33
CA ILE A 18 3.74 -13.02 16.60
C ILE A 18 2.33 -12.81 16.06
N SER A 19 1.70 -11.69 16.46
CA SER A 19 0.43 -11.23 15.92
C SER A 19 0.49 -9.76 15.58
N LEU A 20 -0.03 -9.38 14.41
CA LEU A 20 -0.15 -7.98 13.97
C LEU A 20 -1.58 -7.50 14.14
N SER A 21 -1.74 -6.27 14.62
CA SER A 21 -3.04 -5.63 14.76
C SER A 21 -3.50 -5.03 13.43
N GLY A 22 -4.78 -5.21 13.08
CA GLY A 22 -5.34 -4.69 11.84
C GLY A 22 -6.79 -4.24 11.95
N ASP A 23 -7.16 -3.26 11.13
CA ASP A 23 -8.52 -2.74 10.93
C ASP A 23 -8.97 -3.16 9.53
N LEU A 24 -9.81 -4.19 9.45
CA LEU A 24 -10.37 -4.72 8.21
C LEU A 24 -11.74 -4.10 7.95
N THR A 25 -11.91 -3.50 6.77
CA THR A 25 -13.21 -3.06 6.27
C THR A 25 -13.59 -3.86 5.05
N VAL A 26 -14.68 -4.60 5.14
CA VAL A 26 -15.29 -5.31 4.02
C VAL A 26 -16.46 -4.48 3.49
N VAL A 27 -16.49 -4.25 2.18
CA VAL A 27 -17.57 -3.55 1.49
C VAL A 27 -18.40 -4.57 0.73
N GLU A 28 -19.71 -4.53 0.92
CA GLU A 28 -20.63 -5.46 0.26
C GLU A 28 -20.53 -5.37 -1.27
N GLY A 29 -20.37 -6.52 -1.92
CA GLY A 29 -20.21 -6.63 -3.37
C GLY A 29 -18.81 -6.17 -3.87
N SER A 30 -17.84 -5.94 -2.97
CA SER A 30 -16.48 -5.64 -3.38
C SER A 30 -15.84 -6.83 -4.08
N GLN A 31 -15.13 -6.56 -5.17
CA GLN A 31 -14.31 -7.55 -5.89
C GLN A 31 -12.81 -7.36 -5.62
N GLY A 32 -12.45 -6.29 -4.93
CA GLY A 32 -11.06 -5.97 -4.60
C GLY A 32 -10.88 -5.51 -3.16
N ILE A 33 -9.70 -5.76 -2.63
CA ILE A 33 -9.24 -5.28 -1.32
C ILE A 33 -7.85 -4.67 -1.41
N VAL A 34 -7.63 -3.57 -0.71
CA VAL A 34 -6.34 -2.87 -0.65
C VAL A 34 -5.72 -2.99 0.73
N LEU A 35 -4.51 -3.54 0.80
CA LEU A 35 -3.69 -3.63 2.00
C LEU A 35 -2.78 -2.40 2.09
N PHE A 36 -2.75 -1.77 3.26
CA PHE A 36 -2.01 -0.55 3.50
C PHE A 36 -0.70 -0.82 4.24
N ALA A 37 0.42 -0.56 3.57
CA ALA A 37 1.76 -0.54 4.17
C ALA A 37 2.11 0.91 4.56
N HIS A 38 2.09 1.18 5.87
CA HIS A 38 2.38 2.51 6.40
C HIS A 38 3.87 2.87 6.34
N GLY A 39 4.18 4.16 6.42
CA GLY A 39 5.56 4.64 6.47
C GLY A 39 6.18 4.55 7.88
N SER A 40 7.47 4.82 7.95
CA SER A 40 8.24 4.85 9.21
C SER A 40 7.65 5.83 10.23
N GLY A 41 7.58 5.42 11.50
CA GLY A 41 6.99 6.19 12.59
C GLY A 41 5.48 6.44 12.44
N SER A 42 4.80 5.57 11.71
CA SER A 42 3.35 5.59 11.48
C SER A 42 2.78 4.18 11.74
N GLY A 43 1.47 4.03 11.69
CA GLY A 43 0.77 2.75 11.90
C GLY A 43 -0.60 2.75 11.22
N ARG A 44 -1.42 1.75 11.55
CA ARG A 44 -2.80 1.60 11.05
C ARG A 44 -3.70 2.81 11.35
N HIS A 45 -3.36 3.60 12.39
CA HIS A 45 -4.07 4.80 12.78
C HIS A 45 -3.65 6.08 12.03
N SER A 46 -2.75 5.99 11.05
CA SER A 46 -2.35 7.12 10.22
C SER A 46 -3.57 7.85 9.63
N ARG A 47 -3.76 9.12 10.00
CA ARG A 47 -4.88 9.93 9.51
C ARG A 47 -4.91 9.99 7.98
N ARG A 48 -3.74 10.12 7.34
CA ARG A 48 -3.62 10.19 5.88
C ARG A 48 -4.01 8.85 5.21
N ASN A 49 -3.53 7.73 5.72
CA ASN A 49 -3.89 6.42 5.17
C ASN A 49 -5.37 6.10 5.41
N ARG A 50 -5.92 6.44 6.58
CA ARG A 50 -7.36 6.28 6.86
C ARG A 50 -8.24 7.13 5.95
N TYR A 51 -7.80 8.36 5.63
CA TYR A 51 -8.50 9.19 4.67
C TYR A 51 -8.54 8.54 3.27
N VAL A 52 -7.38 8.07 2.76
CA VAL A 52 -7.32 7.36 1.48
C VAL A 52 -8.18 6.09 1.52
N ALA A 53 -8.06 5.28 2.58
CA ALA A 53 -8.85 4.07 2.75
C ALA A 53 -10.36 4.34 2.69
N LYS A 54 -10.82 5.43 3.34
CA LYS A 54 -12.22 5.83 3.27
C LYS A 54 -12.67 6.14 1.85
N VAL A 55 -11.87 6.85 1.05
CA VAL A 55 -12.18 7.15 -0.36
C VAL A 55 -12.26 5.85 -1.19
N LEU A 56 -11.36 4.88 -0.94
CA LEU A 56 -11.40 3.57 -1.59
C LEU A 56 -12.67 2.78 -1.21
N GLN A 57 -13.06 2.82 0.08
CA GLN A 57 -14.28 2.18 0.57
C GLN A 57 -15.53 2.83 -0.05
N ASP A 58 -15.54 4.17 -0.20
CA ASP A 58 -16.62 4.91 -0.86
C ASP A 58 -16.74 4.51 -2.35
N ALA A 59 -15.61 4.14 -2.98
CA ALA A 59 -15.56 3.58 -4.32
C ALA A 59 -15.94 2.09 -4.39
N GLY A 60 -16.14 1.42 -3.25
CA GLY A 60 -16.59 0.02 -3.20
C GLY A 60 -15.47 -1.00 -3.03
N LEU A 61 -14.29 -0.59 -2.62
CA LEU A 61 -13.15 -1.48 -2.34
C LEU A 61 -13.07 -1.81 -0.85
N GLY A 62 -12.75 -3.05 -0.52
CA GLY A 62 -12.33 -3.43 0.82
C GLY A 62 -10.97 -2.83 1.18
N THR A 63 -10.68 -2.66 2.46
CA THR A 63 -9.38 -2.18 2.91
C THR A 63 -8.90 -2.92 4.16
N LEU A 64 -7.59 -3.12 4.28
CA LEU A 64 -6.94 -3.61 5.48
C LEU A 64 -5.78 -2.68 5.84
N LEU A 65 -5.96 -1.92 6.92
CA LEU A 65 -4.89 -1.15 7.55
C LEU A 65 -4.35 -1.96 8.71
N PHE A 66 -3.05 -2.19 8.76
CA PHE A 66 -2.44 -2.99 9.82
C PHE A 66 -1.06 -2.44 10.17
N ASP A 67 -0.61 -2.77 11.37
CA ASP A 67 0.73 -2.39 11.82
C ASP A 67 1.75 -3.38 11.27
N LEU A 68 2.85 -2.87 10.71
CA LEU A 68 3.93 -3.69 10.14
C LEU A 68 4.88 -4.24 11.22
N LEU A 69 4.84 -3.67 12.41
CA LEU A 69 5.59 -4.09 13.60
C LEU A 69 4.62 -4.43 14.73
N THR A 70 5.04 -5.27 15.66
CA THR A 70 4.30 -5.46 16.91
C THR A 70 4.51 -4.28 17.87
N GLU A 71 3.71 -4.18 18.93
CA GLU A 71 3.87 -3.12 19.93
C GLU A 71 5.26 -3.19 20.60
N GLU A 72 5.78 -4.39 20.86
CA GLU A 72 7.11 -4.60 21.44
C GLU A 72 8.22 -4.19 20.45
N GLU A 73 8.05 -4.51 19.17
CA GLU A 73 8.97 -4.11 18.10
C GLU A 73 8.97 -2.58 17.92
N GLU A 74 7.81 -1.91 18.00
CA GLU A 74 7.71 -0.44 17.95
C GLU A 74 8.47 0.22 19.10
N VAL A 75 8.36 -0.30 20.33
CA VAL A 75 9.12 0.22 21.49
C VAL A 75 10.63 0.15 21.25
N VAL A 76 11.11 -0.97 20.69
CA VAL A 76 12.52 -1.12 20.32
C VAL A 76 12.90 -0.16 19.18
N ASP A 77 12.03 -0.05 18.17
CA ASP A 77 12.30 0.76 16.99
C ASP A 77 12.24 2.27 17.26
N GLU A 78 11.49 2.73 18.25
CA GLU A 78 11.52 4.13 18.69
C GLU A 78 12.91 4.57 19.12
N GLN A 79 13.69 3.68 19.72
CA GLN A 79 15.04 3.94 20.19
C GLN A 79 16.09 3.72 19.10
N THR A 80 15.95 2.64 18.35
CA THR A 80 16.99 2.14 17.44
C THR A 80 16.78 2.55 15.99
N ARG A 81 15.53 2.76 15.58
CA ARG A 81 15.08 3.13 14.22
C ARG A 81 15.48 2.13 13.13
N HIS A 82 15.92 0.91 13.47
CA HIS A 82 16.42 -0.03 12.47
C HIS A 82 15.29 -0.86 11.81
N LEU A 83 14.22 -1.23 12.56
CA LEU A 83 13.15 -2.08 12.03
C LEU A 83 12.31 -1.35 10.97
N ARG A 84 12.03 -0.04 11.17
CA ARG A 84 11.26 0.79 10.22
C ARG A 84 11.93 0.96 8.86
N PHE A 85 13.22 0.67 8.74
CA PHE A 85 13.99 0.69 7.50
C PHE A 85 14.42 -0.72 7.05
N ASP A 86 14.11 -1.77 7.78
CA ASP A 86 14.29 -3.16 7.34
C ASP A 86 13.20 -3.55 6.34
N ILE A 87 13.41 -3.17 5.08
CA ILE A 87 12.45 -3.44 4.01
C ILE A 87 12.21 -4.94 3.82
N GLY A 88 13.22 -5.76 4.10
CA GLY A 88 13.11 -7.23 4.05
C GLY A 88 12.08 -7.74 5.06
N LEU A 89 12.17 -7.28 6.31
CA LEU A 89 11.21 -7.59 7.38
C LEU A 89 9.82 -7.09 7.02
N LEU A 90 9.68 -5.80 6.69
CA LEU A 90 8.39 -5.18 6.40
C LEU A 90 7.70 -5.84 5.20
N ALA A 91 8.45 -6.17 4.14
CA ALA A 91 7.91 -6.90 3.00
C ALA A 91 7.46 -8.33 3.37
N ASN A 92 8.22 -9.04 4.22
CA ASN A 92 7.82 -10.37 4.69
C ASN A 92 6.54 -10.32 5.55
N ARG A 93 6.37 -9.28 6.38
CA ARG A 93 5.13 -9.03 7.13
C ARG A 93 3.94 -8.84 6.18
N LEU A 94 4.09 -7.99 5.17
CA LEU A 94 3.03 -7.75 4.18
C LEU A 94 2.70 -9.01 3.38
N VAL A 95 3.70 -9.81 2.99
CA VAL A 95 3.49 -11.12 2.37
C VAL A 95 2.68 -12.05 3.28
N ALA A 96 3.08 -12.16 4.55
CA ALA A 96 2.40 -13.05 5.50
C ALA A 96 0.96 -12.62 5.78
N VAL A 97 0.68 -11.31 5.87
CA VAL A 97 -0.69 -10.76 5.99
C VAL A 97 -1.50 -11.08 4.74
N THR A 98 -0.88 -10.99 3.56
CA THR A 98 -1.54 -11.34 2.28
C THR A 98 -1.91 -12.83 2.26
N ASP A 99 -0.99 -13.71 2.67
CA ASP A 99 -1.25 -15.15 2.73
C ASP A 99 -2.33 -15.50 3.74
N TRP A 100 -2.30 -14.86 4.91
CA TRP A 100 -3.34 -15.02 5.92
C TRP A 100 -4.72 -14.59 5.39
N LEU A 101 -4.79 -13.43 4.71
CA LEU A 101 -6.05 -12.94 4.14
C LEU A 101 -6.64 -13.91 3.10
N VAL A 102 -5.80 -14.45 2.22
CA VAL A 102 -6.21 -15.42 1.20
C VAL A 102 -6.67 -16.73 1.82
N GLN A 103 -5.91 -17.28 2.77
CA GLN A 103 -6.21 -18.56 3.42
C GLN A 103 -7.50 -18.51 4.26
N ASN A 104 -7.70 -17.43 4.99
CA ASN A 104 -8.83 -17.30 5.91
C ASN A 104 -10.09 -16.74 5.23
N ARG A 105 -10.00 -16.32 3.97
CA ARG A 105 -11.10 -15.66 3.25
C ARG A 105 -11.73 -14.52 4.07
N ALA A 106 -10.91 -13.85 4.87
CA ALA A 106 -11.36 -12.88 5.88
C ALA A 106 -12.15 -11.72 5.28
N ALA A 107 -11.88 -11.37 4.04
CA ALA A 107 -12.61 -10.30 3.31
C ALA A 107 -13.60 -10.84 2.27
N GLY A 108 -13.76 -12.17 2.17
CA GLY A 108 -14.58 -12.84 1.15
C GLY A 108 -13.76 -13.77 0.26
N SER A 109 -14.41 -14.47 -0.65
CA SER A 109 -13.75 -15.37 -1.62
C SER A 109 -13.45 -14.63 -2.92
N ASN A 110 -12.26 -14.88 -3.49
CA ASN A 110 -11.86 -14.42 -4.83
C ASN A 110 -11.71 -12.90 -4.99
N LEU A 111 -11.27 -12.18 -3.94
CA LEU A 111 -10.97 -10.77 -4.06
C LEU A 111 -9.63 -10.54 -4.75
N ASN A 112 -9.59 -9.60 -5.67
CA ASN A 112 -8.34 -9.07 -6.21
C ASN A 112 -7.63 -8.22 -5.16
N ILE A 113 -6.33 -8.43 -4.97
CA ILE A 113 -5.56 -7.77 -3.92
C ILE A 113 -4.65 -6.69 -4.51
N GLY A 114 -4.73 -5.49 -3.95
CA GLY A 114 -3.82 -4.38 -4.23
C GLY A 114 -3.03 -3.95 -3.00
N TYR A 115 -1.91 -3.28 -3.23
CA TYR A 115 -1.10 -2.66 -2.18
C TYR A 115 -1.09 -1.14 -2.30
N PHE A 116 -1.36 -0.45 -1.20
CA PHE A 116 -1.10 0.98 -1.05
C PHE A 116 0.05 1.17 -0.06
N GLY A 117 1.19 1.67 -0.55
CA GLY A 117 2.36 1.92 0.28
C GLY A 117 2.65 3.41 0.44
N ALA A 118 3.05 3.83 1.63
CA ALA A 118 3.45 5.20 1.93
C ALA A 118 4.90 5.26 2.39
N SER A 119 5.73 6.14 1.80
CA SER A 119 7.14 6.32 2.16
C SER A 119 7.90 4.97 2.16
N THR A 120 8.49 4.54 3.29
CA THR A 120 9.15 3.22 3.44
C THR A 120 8.18 2.05 3.21
N GLY A 121 6.90 2.21 3.55
CA GLY A 121 5.87 1.21 3.26
C GLY A 121 5.65 0.98 1.76
N ALA A 122 5.94 1.96 0.91
CA ALA A 122 5.91 1.76 -0.54
C ALA A 122 7.04 0.83 -1.01
N ALA A 123 8.24 0.94 -0.42
CA ALA A 123 9.32 -0.02 -0.69
C ALA A 123 8.92 -1.44 -0.25
N ALA A 124 8.34 -1.58 0.93
CA ALA A 124 7.83 -2.87 1.41
C ALA A 124 6.76 -3.45 0.47
N ALA A 125 5.83 -2.62 -0.03
CA ALA A 125 4.79 -3.03 -0.98
C ALA A 125 5.38 -3.50 -2.31
N LEU A 126 6.34 -2.80 -2.88
CA LEU A 126 7.04 -3.19 -4.11
C LEU A 126 7.81 -4.51 -3.93
N ALA A 127 8.57 -4.63 -2.83
CA ALA A 127 9.32 -5.85 -2.52
C ALA A 127 8.40 -7.06 -2.27
N ALA A 128 7.27 -6.86 -1.58
CA ALA A 128 6.26 -7.90 -1.36
C ALA A 128 5.57 -8.32 -2.65
N ALA A 129 5.21 -7.37 -3.52
CA ALA A 129 4.60 -7.65 -4.81
C ALA A 129 5.53 -8.45 -5.73
N ALA A 130 6.84 -8.17 -5.70
CA ALA A 130 7.83 -8.95 -6.42
C ALA A 130 7.95 -10.41 -5.93
N LYS A 131 7.49 -10.70 -4.70
CA LYS A 131 7.40 -12.06 -4.13
C LYS A 131 6.04 -12.72 -4.40
N LYS A 132 5.00 -11.94 -4.70
CA LYS A 132 3.60 -12.37 -4.88
C LYS A 132 3.05 -11.96 -6.25
N VAL A 133 3.83 -12.20 -7.30
CA VAL A 133 3.59 -11.72 -8.67
C VAL A 133 2.25 -12.14 -9.26
N ASP A 134 1.70 -13.28 -8.84
CA ASP A 134 0.43 -13.79 -9.38
C ASP A 134 -0.78 -13.36 -8.54
N ILE A 135 -0.54 -12.88 -7.30
CA ILE A 135 -1.59 -12.52 -6.35
C ILE A 135 -1.89 -11.02 -6.40
N ILE A 136 -0.84 -10.19 -6.43
CA ILE A 136 -1.01 -8.75 -6.37
C ILE A 136 -1.34 -8.19 -7.75
N LYS A 137 -2.48 -7.49 -7.83
CA LYS A 137 -3.06 -7.02 -9.09
C LYS A 137 -2.83 -5.53 -9.35
N ALA A 138 -2.52 -4.74 -8.32
CA ALA A 138 -2.21 -3.31 -8.46
C ALA A 138 -1.40 -2.78 -7.28
N ILE A 139 -0.56 -1.77 -7.53
CA ILE A 139 0.21 -1.08 -6.50
C ILE A 139 0.04 0.42 -6.66
N VAL A 140 -0.14 1.12 -5.53
CA VAL A 140 -0.02 2.58 -5.44
C VAL A 140 1.04 2.92 -4.41
N SER A 141 2.02 3.73 -4.81
CA SER A 141 3.07 4.29 -3.97
C SER A 141 2.81 5.78 -3.75
N ARG A 142 2.62 6.22 -2.51
CA ARG A 142 2.46 7.62 -2.15
C ARG A 142 3.70 8.16 -1.44
N GLY A 143 4.39 9.13 -2.05
CA GLY A 143 5.64 9.69 -1.52
C GLY A 143 6.63 8.57 -1.20
N GLY A 144 6.69 7.55 -2.05
CA GLY A 144 7.40 6.31 -1.75
C GLY A 144 8.91 6.45 -1.82
N ARG A 145 9.61 5.55 -1.12
CA ARG A 145 11.05 5.34 -1.16
C ARG A 145 11.35 4.05 -1.95
N PRO A 146 11.06 4.02 -3.28
CA PRO A 146 11.24 2.82 -4.10
C PRO A 146 12.71 2.43 -4.26
N ASP A 147 13.65 3.36 -4.05
CA ASP A 147 15.07 3.12 -3.98
C ASP A 147 15.45 2.05 -2.95
N LEU A 148 14.73 1.98 -1.83
CA LEU A 148 14.91 0.94 -0.80
C LEU A 148 14.45 -0.46 -1.26
N ALA A 149 13.70 -0.54 -2.35
CA ALA A 149 13.25 -1.79 -2.96
C ALA A 149 14.01 -2.14 -4.26
N ASP A 150 15.12 -1.47 -4.55
CA ASP A 150 15.87 -1.57 -5.81
C ASP A 150 16.09 -3.03 -6.29
N PRO A 151 16.52 -3.99 -5.45
CA PRO A 151 16.74 -5.37 -5.89
C PRO A 151 15.47 -6.11 -6.35
N TYR A 152 14.30 -5.55 -6.07
CA TYR A 152 13.00 -6.16 -6.35
C TYR A 152 12.28 -5.57 -7.58
N LEU A 153 12.61 -4.31 -7.95
CA LEU A 153 11.86 -3.52 -8.95
C LEU A 153 11.70 -4.26 -10.29
N GLY A 154 12.77 -4.86 -10.80
CA GLY A 154 12.72 -5.62 -12.06
C GLY A 154 11.85 -6.89 -12.04
N ARG A 155 11.33 -7.31 -10.87
CA ARG A 155 10.45 -8.47 -10.71
C ARG A 155 9.00 -8.09 -10.42
N VAL A 156 8.71 -6.81 -10.20
CA VAL A 156 7.34 -6.33 -9.99
C VAL A 156 6.58 -6.45 -11.32
N LYS A 157 5.50 -7.23 -11.32
CA LYS A 157 4.63 -7.43 -12.50
C LYS A 157 3.29 -6.70 -12.38
N ALA A 158 2.91 -6.31 -11.17
CA ALA A 158 1.65 -5.61 -10.94
C ALA A 158 1.68 -4.19 -11.54
N PRO A 159 0.59 -3.72 -12.14
CA PRO A 159 0.41 -2.32 -12.48
C PRO A 159 0.76 -1.41 -11.32
N THR A 160 1.63 -0.41 -11.55
CA THR A 160 2.19 0.40 -10.48
C THR A 160 2.03 1.89 -10.74
N LEU A 161 1.37 2.60 -9.81
CA LEU A 161 1.23 4.05 -9.78
C LEU A 161 2.16 4.63 -8.72
N LEU A 162 3.09 5.48 -9.14
CA LEU A 162 3.96 6.27 -8.25
C LEU A 162 3.40 7.69 -8.16
N ILE A 163 3.10 8.17 -6.95
CA ILE A 163 2.57 9.52 -6.70
C ILE A 163 3.56 10.26 -5.80
N VAL A 164 4.09 11.40 -6.26
CA VAL A 164 5.11 12.17 -5.55
C VAL A 164 4.71 13.63 -5.47
N GLY A 165 5.00 14.29 -4.36
CA GLY A 165 4.80 15.73 -4.20
C GLY A 165 5.80 16.55 -5.01
N GLY A 166 5.34 17.63 -5.67
CA GLY A 166 6.16 18.47 -6.54
C GLY A 166 7.27 19.24 -5.80
N TYR A 167 7.11 19.43 -4.48
CA TYR A 167 8.15 20.03 -3.64
C TYR A 167 9.11 19.00 -3.02
N ASP A 168 8.86 17.71 -3.21
CA ASP A 168 9.69 16.62 -2.67
C ASP A 168 10.75 16.18 -3.68
N THR A 169 11.61 17.12 -4.08
CA THR A 169 12.58 16.96 -5.17
C THR A 169 13.46 15.70 -5.06
N PRO A 170 14.04 15.35 -3.87
CA PRO A 170 14.84 14.13 -3.78
C PRO A 170 14.02 12.87 -4.04
N VAL A 171 12.76 12.84 -3.59
CA VAL A 171 11.87 11.68 -3.78
C VAL A 171 11.38 11.60 -5.23
N ILE A 172 11.23 12.74 -5.93
CA ILE A 172 10.93 12.74 -7.37
C ILE A 172 12.02 11.99 -8.14
N GLN A 173 13.30 12.30 -7.90
CA GLN A 173 14.42 11.63 -8.57
C GLN A 173 14.42 10.13 -8.28
N MET A 174 14.28 9.72 -7.01
CA MET A 174 14.24 8.30 -6.62
C MET A 174 13.08 7.55 -7.32
N ASN A 175 11.92 8.19 -7.46
CA ASN A 175 10.78 7.59 -8.13
C ASN A 175 10.96 7.54 -9.66
N GLN A 176 11.63 8.51 -10.26
CA GLN A 176 11.97 8.46 -11.69
C GLN A 176 12.92 7.29 -11.99
N GLU A 177 13.99 7.13 -11.20
CA GLU A 177 14.92 6.01 -11.33
C GLU A 177 14.25 4.65 -11.14
N ALA A 178 13.35 4.56 -10.16
CA ALA A 178 12.56 3.34 -9.94
C ALA A 178 11.56 3.09 -11.07
N PHE A 179 10.92 4.12 -11.60
CA PHE A 179 10.02 4.03 -12.74
C PHE A 179 10.73 3.41 -13.95
N ASP A 180 11.98 3.78 -14.21
CA ASP A 180 12.74 3.26 -15.32
C ASP A 180 13.10 1.76 -15.13
N LYS A 181 13.33 1.33 -13.87
CA LYS A 181 13.64 -0.06 -13.50
C LYS A 181 12.43 -0.98 -13.41
N LEU A 182 11.24 -0.44 -13.11
CA LEU A 182 10.00 -1.21 -13.14
C LEU A 182 9.79 -1.78 -14.54
N GLN A 183 9.55 -3.08 -14.64
CA GLN A 183 9.36 -3.71 -15.94
C GLN A 183 8.19 -3.06 -16.70
N GLN A 184 8.40 -2.79 -17.96
CA GLN A 184 7.30 -2.57 -18.89
C GLN A 184 6.66 -3.93 -19.12
N LEU A 185 5.55 -4.15 -18.44
CA LEU A 185 4.66 -5.25 -18.83
C LEU A 185 4.09 -4.92 -20.21
N SER A 186 3.84 -5.94 -21.03
CA SER A 186 3.19 -5.74 -22.33
C SER A 186 1.92 -4.89 -22.14
N PRO A 187 1.49 -4.12 -23.13
CA PRO A 187 0.29 -3.26 -23.04
C PRO A 187 -0.96 -3.98 -22.51
N GLU A 188 -0.96 -5.30 -22.58
CA GLU A 188 -2.06 -6.17 -22.14
C GLU A 188 -1.99 -6.57 -20.65
N LYS A 189 -0.85 -6.40 -19.94
CA LYS A 189 -0.62 -7.02 -18.63
C LYS A 189 -0.17 -6.09 -17.52
N GLY A 190 0.17 -4.85 -17.78
CA GLY A 190 0.55 -3.96 -16.70
C GLY A 190 0.99 -2.59 -17.16
N GLU A 191 0.47 -1.59 -16.52
CA GLU A 191 0.80 -0.20 -16.73
C GLU A 191 1.65 0.31 -15.58
N LYS A 192 2.61 1.17 -15.87
CA LYS A 192 3.31 1.95 -14.85
C LYS A 192 3.07 3.43 -15.10
N LYS A 193 2.85 4.18 -14.04
CA LYS A 193 2.63 5.61 -14.12
C LYS A 193 3.33 6.35 -13.00
N LEU A 194 3.96 7.47 -13.33
CA LEU A 194 4.49 8.43 -12.36
C LEU A 194 3.67 9.72 -12.44
N VAL A 195 3.12 10.16 -11.32
CA VAL A 195 2.35 11.39 -11.20
C VAL A 195 3.01 12.30 -10.18
N ILE A 196 3.40 13.48 -10.61
CA ILE A 196 3.86 14.55 -9.74
C ILE A 196 2.66 15.42 -9.39
N VAL A 197 2.35 15.54 -8.10
CA VAL A 197 1.29 16.43 -7.60
C VAL A 197 1.89 17.81 -7.36
N PRO A 198 1.56 18.82 -8.16
CA PRO A 198 2.17 20.15 -8.04
C PRO A 198 1.94 20.74 -6.65
N GLU A 199 2.91 21.51 -6.14
CA GLU A 199 2.81 22.24 -4.87
C GLU A 199 2.53 21.37 -3.63
N ALA A 200 2.74 20.05 -3.71
CA ALA A 200 2.61 19.15 -2.59
C ALA A 200 3.99 18.81 -1.99
N THR A 201 4.08 18.79 -0.67
CA THR A 201 5.23 18.25 0.08
C THR A 201 5.15 16.72 0.21
N HIS A 202 6.10 16.11 0.90
CA HIS A 202 6.17 14.65 1.13
C HIS A 202 4.88 14.09 1.75
N LEU A 203 4.24 14.82 2.62
CA LEU A 203 3.07 14.35 3.37
C LEU A 203 1.73 14.72 2.73
N PHE A 204 1.73 15.56 1.68
CA PHE A 204 0.53 16.03 0.98
C PHE A 204 -0.45 16.73 1.92
N GLU A 205 0.07 17.57 2.83
CA GLU A 205 -0.74 18.27 3.85
C GLU A 205 -1.35 19.57 3.33
N GLU A 206 -0.92 20.03 2.18
CA GLU A 206 -1.46 21.23 1.54
C GLU A 206 -2.92 20.98 1.09
N PRO A 207 -3.77 22.02 1.15
CA PRO A 207 -5.19 21.89 0.82
C PRO A 207 -5.43 21.22 -0.53
N GLY A 208 -6.26 20.18 -0.55
CA GLY A 208 -6.64 19.44 -1.76
C GLY A 208 -5.61 18.43 -2.27
N LYS A 209 -4.38 18.37 -1.70
CA LYS A 209 -3.32 17.49 -2.25
C LYS A 209 -3.52 16.02 -1.83
N LEU A 210 -3.92 15.78 -0.59
CA LEU A 210 -4.25 14.42 -0.15
C LEU A 210 -5.51 13.89 -0.84
N GLU A 211 -6.49 14.75 -1.08
CA GLU A 211 -7.68 14.45 -1.88
C GLU A 211 -7.30 14.01 -3.29
N GLN A 212 -6.37 14.72 -3.93
CA GLN A 212 -5.87 14.36 -5.26
C GLN A 212 -5.17 12.99 -5.25
N VAL A 213 -4.34 12.71 -4.24
CA VAL A 213 -3.74 11.38 -4.04
C VAL A 213 -4.80 10.30 -3.91
N ALA A 214 -5.82 10.53 -3.09
CA ALA A 214 -6.89 9.57 -2.86
C ALA A 214 -7.70 9.28 -4.13
N GLN A 215 -8.00 10.31 -4.94
CA GLN A 215 -8.70 10.14 -6.22
C GLN A 215 -7.85 9.37 -7.25
N LEU A 216 -6.55 9.67 -7.35
CA LEU A 216 -5.62 8.95 -8.20
C LEU A 216 -5.54 7.47 -7.81
N ALA A 217 -5.40 7.18 -6.51
CA ALA A 217 -5.37 5.82 -5.99
C ALA A 217 -6.68 5.07 -6.24
N SER A 218 -7.83 5.75 -6.00
CA SER A 218 -9.16 5.18 -6.23
C SER A 218 -9.37 4.81 -7.70
N GLY A 219 -9.04 5.71 -8.63
CA GLY A 219 -9.13 5.44 -10.07
C GLY A 219 -8.23 4.28 -10.50
N TRP A 220 -7.01 4.21 -9.96
CA TRP A 220 -6.07 3.12 -10.24
C TRP A 220 -6.59 1.77 -9.77
N PHE A 221 -6.98 1.67 -8.51
CA PHE A 221 -7.49 0.41 -7.97
C PHE A 221 -8.83 0.00 -8.59
N ALA A 222 -9.73 0.95 -8.86
CA ALA A 222 -10.99 0.64 -9.54
C ALA A 222 -10.80 0.09 -10.97
N HIS A 223 -9.69 0.43 -11.63
CA HIS A 223 -9.36 -0.10 -12.96
C HIS A 223 -8.76 -1.51 -12.90
N PHE A 224 -7.93 -1.80 -11.91
CA PHE A 224 -7.16 -3.05 -11.85
C PHE A 224 -7.69 -4.10 -10.86
N LEU A 225 -8.66 -3.76 -10.01
CA LEU A 225 -9.24 -4.66 -9.01
C LEU A 225 -10.76 -4.93 -9.21
N PRO A 226 -11.32 -4.89 -10.42
CA PRO A 226 -12.72 -5.20 -10.63
C PRO A 226 -13.01 -6.69 -10.44
#